data_67645ca68b1ad41da9f1eb111b81a9ec
#
_entry.id   67645ca68b1ad41da9f1eb111b81a9ec
#
_cell.length_a   1.000
_cell.length_b   1.000
_cell.length_c   1.000
_cell.angle_alpha   90.00
_cell.angle_beta   90.00
_cell.angle_gamma   90.00
#
_symmetry.space_group_name_H-M   'P 1'
#
loop_
_entity.id
_entity.type
_entity.pdbx_description
1 polymer ?
#
loop_
_entity_poly.entity_id
_entity_poly.type
_entity_poly.pdbx_seq_one_letter_code
_entity_poly.pdbx_strand_id
1 'polypeptide(L)'
;MNMARNIAARDLSNATVYAHTARFDGTARALTEDEIYSLAPSVFAVEKHESRSERFQPIPTIEILRGLMKEGFAVVGAAQSRTRDPSKRDFTRHLLRLRRLGDNVVVNNTVFEVLLRNANDGTASYDMYAGLFRKICDNSLVSSTGQGETVRVRHTGDVRTKVIEGSYTVLDTAEETLGQVDRWSSIGVNRDERLLLAQAAHVARFGEANGVEAGDLLAPRRFEDRQEQGTLWGAFNIVQENAVRGGLHGY
;
A
#
# COMPACT_ATOMS: atom_id res chain seq x y z
N MET A 1 -2.22 -22.82 3.73
CA MET A 1 -2.49 -21.55 4.44
C MET A 1 -1.53 -20.53 3.89
N ASN A 2 -1.95 -19.78 2.84
CA ASN A 2 -1.10 -18.79 2.19
C ASN A 2 -1.06 -17.55 3.10
N MET A 3 0.08 -17.35 3.79
CA MET A 3 0.37 -16.07 4.42
C MET A 3 0.31 -14.99 3.33
N ALA A 4 -0.68 -14.12 3.40
CA ALA A 4 -0.69 -12.90 2.63
C ALA A 4 0.56 -12.12 3.03
N ARG A 5 1.60 -12.18 2.19
CA ARG A 5 2.83 -11.43 2.40
C ARG A 5 2.44 -9.96 2.42
N ASN A 6 2.80 -9.27 3.46
CA ASN A 6 2.69 -7.82 3.55
C ASN A 6 3.64 -7.20 2.51
N ILE A 7 3.19 -7.19 1.26
CA ILE A 7 3.99 -6.88 0.07
C ILE A 7 4.36 -5.40 0.09
N ALA A 8 3.44 -4.55 0.55
CA ALA A 8 3.66 -3.10 0.54
C ALA A 8 4.78 -2.67 1.49
N ALA A 9 4.85 -3.20 2.70
CA ALA A 9 5.88 -2.81 3.66
C ALA A 9 7.29 -3.20 3.19
N ARG A 10 7.45 -4.37 2.52
CA ARG A 10 8.74 -4.79 1.95
C ARG A 10 9.13 -4.01 0.70
N ASP A 11 8.17 -3.68 -0.16
CA ASP A 11 8.45 -2.92 -1.39
C ASP A 11 8.74 -1.45 -1.09
N LEU A 12 8.14 -0.91 -0.03
CA LEU A 12 8.38 0.46 0.40
C LEU A 12 9.73 0.63 1.12
N SER A 13 10.24 -0.39 1.83
CA SER A 13 11.57 -0.34 2.47
C SER A 13 12.73 -0.27 1.48
N ASN A 14 12.53 -0.70 0.24
CA ASN A 14 13.51 -0.66 -0.84
C ASN A 14 13.30 0.54 -1.80
N ALA A 15 12.29 1.37 -1.57
CA ALA A 15 12.05 2.54 -2.41
C ALA A 15 13.08 3.64 -2.16
N THR A 16 13.55 4.25 -3.23
CA THR A 16 14.65 5.22 -3.17
C THR A 16 14.21 6.58 -2.64
N VAL A 17 12.96 6.94 -2.85
CA VAL A 17 12.41 8.24 -2.46
C VAL A 17 10.92 8.07 -2.23
N TYR A 18 10.46 8.42 -1.05
CA TYR A 18 9.06 8.74 -0.79
C TYR A 18 8.84 10.20 -1.15
N ALA A 19 7.89 10.47 -2.03
CA ALA A 19 7.35 11.80 -2.10
C ALA A 19 6.50 12.03 -0.85
N HIS A 20 7.10 12.64 0.18
CA HIS A 20 6.38 13.20 1.32
C HIS A 20 5.53 14.43 0.91
N THR A 21 4.97 14.42 -0.27
CA THR A 21 4.17 15.55 -0.78
C THR A 21 2.75 15.51 -0.27
N ALA A 22 2.30 14.41 0.26
CA ALA A 22 1.03 14.35 0.94
C ALA A 22 1.26 14.37 2.44
N ARG A 23 1.42 15.55 3.04
CA ARG A 23 0.99 15.70 4.42
C ARG A 23 -0.46 15.26 4.47
N PHE A 24 -0.76 14.30 5.33
CA PHE A 24 -2.10 13.74 5.48
C PHE A 24 -3.10 14.70 6.18
N ASP A 25 -2.94 16.00 5.97
CA ASP A 25 -3.79 17.05 6.56
C ASP A 25 -5.13 17.24 5.83
N GLY A 26 -5.46 16.36 4.90
CA GLY A 26 -6.66 16.49 4.07
C GLY A 26 -6.44 17.25 2.78
N THR A 27 -5.28 17.88 2.58
CA THR A 27 -4.92 18.68 1.41
C THR A 27 -3.94 17.95 0.47
N ALA A 28 -4.06 16.60 0.36
CA ALA A 28 -3.22 15.84 -0.54
C ALA A 28 -3.32 16.43 -1.96
N ARG A 29 -2.23 17.02 -2.42
CA ARG A 29 -2.11 17.56 -3.77
C ARG A 29 -1.79 16.42 -4.74
N ALA A 30 -2.45 16.43 -5.89
CA ALA A 30 -2.05 15.58 -7.00
C ALA A 30 -0.62 15.89 -7.43
N LEU A 31 0.17 14.85 -7.71
CA LEU A 31 1.47 14.99 -8.36
C LEU A 31 1.26 15.26 -9.85
N THR A 32 2.05 16.15 -10.41
CA THR A 32 2.15 16.35 -11.86
C THR A 32 2.92 15.20 -12.52
N GLU A 33 2.78 15.01 -13.84
CA GLU A 33 3.57 14.01 -14.56
C GLU A 33 5.08 14.26 -14.43
N ASP A 34 5.55 15.50 -14.40
CA ASP A 34 6.96 15.83 -14.20
C ASP A 34 7.47 15.43 -12.82
N GLU A 35 6.65 15.62 -11.79
CA GLU A 35 6.97 15.19 -10.43
C GLU A 35 7.02 13.65 -10.34
N ILE A 36 6.05 12.97 -10.97
CA ILE A 36 6.04 11.51 -11.05
C ILE A 36 7.28 11.01 -11.79
N TYR A 37 7.66 11.64 -12.91
CA TYR A 37 8.86 11.29 -13.66
C TYR A 37 10.13 11.45 -12.82
N SER A 38 10.22 12.54 -12.07
CA SER A 38 11.37 12.80 -11.18
C SER A 38 11.53 11.74 -10.09
N LEU A 39 10.41 11.22 -9.58
CA LEU A 39 10.36 10.23 -8.48
C LEU A 39 10.46 8.79 -8.98
N ALA A 40 9.82 8.49 -10.08
CA ALA A 40 9.68 7.14 -10.62
C ALA A 40 9.68 7.15 -12.17
N PRO A 41 10.81 7.41 -12.84
CA PRO A 41 10.92 7.43 -14.29
C PRO A 41 10.44 6.14 -14.95
N SER A 42 10.55 5.00 -14.29
CA SER A 42 10.07 3.70 -14.80
C SER A 42 8.56 3.61 -15.03
N VAL A 43 7.77 4.53 -14.48
CA VAL A 43 6.33 4.67 -14.78
C VAL A 43 6.09 4.99 -16.25
N PHE A 44 7.02 5.70 -16.87
CA PHE A 44 6.94 6.20 -18.25
C PHE A 44 7.52 5.23 -19.29
N ALA A 45 8.09 4.09 -18.86
CA ALA A 45 8.58 3.07 -19.77
C ALA A 45 7.44 2.45 -20.57
N VAL A 46 7.48 2.60 -21.90
CA VAL A 46 6.51 2.01 -22.84
C VAL A 46 7.00 0.69 -23.40
N GLU A 47 8.28 0.40 -23.23
CA GLU A 47 8.93 -0.82 -23.73
C GLU A 47 9.41 -1.69 -22.58
N LYS A 48 9.79 -2.93 -22.89
CA LYS A 48 10.46 -3.83 -21.96
C LYS A 48 11.97 -3.57 -21.96
N HIS A 49 12.62 -3.88 -20.85
CA HIS A 49 14.07 -3.92 -20.79
C HIS A 49 14.62 -5.00 -21.75
N GLU A 50 15.71 -4.75 -22.44
CA GLU A 50 16.32 -5.65 -23.44
C GLU A 50 16.59 -7.07 -22.94
N SER A 51 16.85 -7.25 -21.64
CA SER A 51 17.05 -8.57 -21.04
C SER A 51 15.79 -9.44 -21.01
N ARG A 52 14.64 -8.93 -21.44
CA ARG A 52 13.38 -9.68 -21.42
C ARG A 52 13.12 -10.39 -22.74
N SER A 53 12.55 -11.59 -22.63
CA SER A 53 12.22 -12.42 -23.80
C SER A 53 11.12 -11.77 -24.64
N GLU A 54 10.98 -12.22 -25.90
CA GLU A 54 9.90 -11.76 -26.81
C GLU A 54 8.49 -12.05 -26.27
N ARG A 55 8.35 -13.03 -25.38
CA ARG A 55 7.05 -13.35 -24.74
C ARG A 55 6.64 -12.34 -23.67
N PHE A 56 7.58 -11.51 -23.21
CA PHE A 56 7.28 -10.48 -22.20
C PHE A 56 6.56 -9.32 -22.88
N GLN A 57 5.34 -9.04 -22.43
CA GLN A 57 4.55 -7.89 -22.88
C GLN A 57 4.73 -6.75 -21.88
N PRO A 58 5.28 -5.60 -22.26
CA PRO A 58 5.36 -4.45 -21.37
C PRO A 58 3.95 -3.93 -21.07
N ILE A 59 3.78 -3.40 -19.88
CA ILE A 59 2.57 -2.70 -19.47
C ILE A 59 2.95 -1.23 -19.24
N PRO A 60 2.62 -0.32 -20.16
CA PRO A 60 2.90 1.09 -20.02
C PRO A 60 2.06 1.68 -18.89
N THR A 61 2.65 1.79 -17.69
CA THR A 61 1.94 2.28 -16.50
C THR A 61 1.38 3.69 -16.71
N ILE A 62 2.09 4.55 -17.44
CA ILE A 62 1.64 5.91 -17.74
C ILE A 62 0.32 5.94 -18.55
N GLU A 63 0.10 5.01 -19.47
CA GLU A 63 -1.14 4.96 -20.26
C GLU A 63 -2.34 4.59 -19.35
N ILE A 64 -2.13 3.62 -18.47
CA ILE A 64 -3.14 3.19 -17.50
C ILE A 64 -3.41 4.32 -16.51
N LEU A 65 -2.36 4.95 -16.01
CA LEU A 65 -2.46 6.09 -15.12
C LEU A 65 -3.29 7.21 -15.72
N ARG A 66 -3.03 7.59 -16.98
CA ARG A 66 -3.82 8.61 -17.69
C ARG A 66 -5.28 8.20 -17.86
N GLY A 67 -5.55 6.91 -18.01
CA GLY A 67 -6.92 6.37 -18.00
C GLY A 67 -7.59 6.59 -16.63
N LEU A 68 -6.94 6.21 -15.55
CA LEU A 68 -7.45 6.38 -14.18
C LEU A 68 -7.61 7.88 -13.81
N MET A 69 -6.73 8.74 -14.30
CA MET A 69 -6.86 10.19 -14.08
C MET A 69 -8.13 10.77 -14.73
N LYS A 70 -8.56 10.25 -15.89
CA LYS A 70 -9.83 10.64 -16.51
C LYS A 70 -11.04 10.21 -15.69
N GLU A 71 -10.92 9.14 -14.91
CA GLU A 71 -11.93 8.66 -13.97
C GLU A 71 -11.87 9.38 -12.59
N GLY A 72 -11.10 10.46 -12.49
CA GLY A 72 -11.01 11.28 -11.29
C GLY A 72 -9.94 10.84 -10.27
N PHE A 73 -9.06 9.89 -10.62
CA PHE A 73 -7.94 9.52 -9.77
C PHE A 73 -6.77 10.48 -9.92
N ALA A 74 -6.03 10.68 -8.84
CA ALA A 74 -4.78 11.43 -8.85
C ALA A 74 -3.68 10.63 -8.15
N VAL A 75 -2.45 10.77 -8.63
CA VAL A 75 -1.28 10.23 -7.94
C VAL A 75 -0.97 11.14 -6.76
N VAL A 76 -0.95 10.57 -5.57
CA VAL A 76 -0.60 11.27 -4.32
C VAL A 76 0.72 10.80 -3.73
N GLY A 77 1.32 9.78 -4.33
CA GLY A 77 2.65 9.29 -3.97
C GLY A 77 3.23 8.41 -5.08
N ALA A 78 4.53 8.49 -5.28
CA ALA A 78 5.28 7.70 -6.24
C ALA A 78 6.61 7.26 -5.62
N ALA A 79 7.04 6.04 -5.92
CA ALA A 79 8.31 5.49 -5.50
C ALA A 79 8.86 4.51 -6.53
N GLN A 80 10.17 4.38 -6.60
CA GLN A 80 10.87 3.47 -7.49
C GLN A 80 11.98 2.73 -6.76
N SER A 81 12.15 1.45 -7.07
CA SER A 81 13.23 0.63 -6.54
C SER A 81 14.60 1.08 -7.04
N ARG A 82 15.61 1.04 -6.17
CA ARG A 82 17.01 1.21 -6.58
C ARG A 82 17.47 0.02 -7.41
N THR A 83 18.32 0.29 -8.37
CA THR A 83 19.03 -0.73 -9.12
C THR A 83 20.52 -0.46 -9.10
N ARG A 84 21.33 -1.54 -9.12
CA ARG A 84 22.78 -1.45 -9.31
C ARG A 84 23.18 -1.35 -10.78
N ASP A 85 22.26 -1.73 -11.67
CA ASP A 85 22.42 -1.70 -13.11
C ASP A 85 21.77 -0.42 -13.67
N PRO A 86 22.55 0.57 -14.14
CA PRO A 86 22.02 1.82 -14.65
C PRO A 86 21.08 1.65 -15.85
N SER A 87 21.29 0.61 -16.69
CA SER A 87 20.45 0.33 -17.86
C SER A 87 19.01 -0.02 -17.49
N LYS A 88 18.79 -0.55 -16.28
CA LYS A 88 17.49 -0.94 -15.76
C LYS A 88 16.74 0.18 -15.06
N ARG A 89 17.37 1.33 -14.83
CA ARG A 89 16.77 2.42 -14.03
C ARG A 89 15.35 2.75 -14.49
N ASP A 90 15.15 2.89 -15.79
CA ASP A 90 13.89 3.31 -16.36
C ASP A 90 12.87 2.16 -16.52
N PHE A 91 13.21 0.94 -16.07
CA PHE A 91 12.38 -0.24 -16.17
C PHE A 91 12.12 -0.93 -14.82
N THR A 92 12.77 -0.44 -13.75
CA THR A 92 12.66 -1.06 -12.41
C THR A 92 11.26 -0.96 -11.84
N ARG A 93 11.07 -1.72 -10.76
CA ARG A 93 9.83 -1.72 -10.00
C ARG A 93 9.50 -0.33 -9.47
N HIS A 94 8.28 0.09 -9.73
CA HIS A 94 7.69 1.31 -9.17
C HIS A 94 6.39 1.01 -8.44
N LEU A 95 6.01 1.93 -7.55
CA LEU A 95 4.78 1.93 -6.79
C LEU A 95 4.15 3.31 -6.87
N LEU A 96 2.88 3.36 -7.23
CA LEU A 96 2.07 4.57 -7.21
C LEU A 96 0.97 4.44 -6.17
N ARG A 97 0.67 5.53 -5.48
CA ARG A 97 -0.48 5.70 -4.61
C ARG A 97 -1.47 6.60 -5.31
N LEU A 98 -2.68 6.10 -5.51
CA LEU A 98 -3.74 6.78 -6.24
C LEU A 98 -4.90 7.05 -5.29
N ARG A 99 -5.44 8.27 -5.34
CA ARG A 99 -6.62 8.67 -4.58
C ARG A 99 -7.63 9.30 -5.52
N ARG A 100 -8.91 9.02 -5.31
CA ARG A 100 -9.97 9.72 -6.02
C ARG A 100 -10.15 11.10 -5.39
N LEU A 101 -9.95 12.14 -6.18
CA LEU A 101 -10.13 13.53 -5.74
C LEU A 101 -11.61 13.87 -5.81
N GLY A 102 -12.15 14.39 -4.72
CA GLY A 102 -13.58 14.73 -4.63
C GLY A 102 -14.38 13.80 -3.72
N ASP A 103 -14.06 12.51 -3.70
CA ASP A 103 -14.61 11.58 -2.72
C ASP A 103 -13.76 11.64 -1.44
N ASN A 104 -13.86 12.75 -0.71
CA ASN A 104 -13.18 12.90 0.58
C ASN A 104 -13.80 11.98 1.65
N VAL A 105 -14.01 10.71 1.34
CA VAL A 105 -14.48 9.75 2.32
C VAL A 105 -13.32 9.44 3.25
N VAL A 106 -13.29 10.21 4.32
CA VAL A 106 -12.38 9.98 5.44
C VAL A 106 -13.21 9.36 6.54
N VAL A 107 -12.95 8.10 6.84
CA VAL A 107 -13.57 7.40 7.96
C VAL A 107 -12.52 7.26 9.05
N ASN A 108 -12.79 7.84 10.22
CA ASN A 108 -11.91 7.76 11.40
C ASN A 108 -10.42 8.02 11.06
N ASN A 109 -10.15 9.18 10.44
CA ASN A 109 -8.81 9.58 9.98
C ASN A 109 -8.16 8.63 8.96
N THR A 110 -8.92 7.77 8.31
CA THR A 110 -8.45 6.80 7.33
C THR A 110 -8.96 7.16 5.95
N VAL A 111 -8.09 7.09 4.96
CA VAL A 111 -8.41 7.28 3.55
C VAL A 111 -8.16 5.98 2.78
N PHE A 112 -9.00 5.75 1.79
CA PHE A 112 -8.79 4.66 0.83
C PHE A 112 -7.88 5.16 -0.30
N GLU A 113 -6.92 4.33 -0.67
CA GLU A 113 -6.06 4.55 -1.84
C GLU A 113 -5.91 3.25 -2.63
N VAL A 114 -5.68 3.40 -3.91
CA VAL A 114 -5.27 2.30 -4.77
C VAL A 114 -3.75 2.32 -4.87
N LEU A 115 -3.13 1.19 -4.59
CA LEU A 115 -1.71 0.97 -4.79
C LEU A 115 -1.49 0.23 -6.10
N LEU A 116 -0.75 0.84 -7.01
CA LEU A 116 -0.38 0.27 -8.28
C LEU A 116 1.12 -0.02 -8.29
N ARG A 117 1.50 -1.28 -8.54
CA ARG A 117 2.89 -1.72 -8.67
C ARG A 117 3.11 -2.36 -10.03
N ASN A 118 4.23 -2.01 -10.68
CA ASN A 118 4.64 -2.62 -11.94
C ASN A 118 6.16 -2.61 -12.10
N ALA A 119 6.68 -3.40 -13.07
CA ALA A 119 8.08 -3.36 -13.52
C ALA A 119 8.20 -3.89 -14.95
N ASN A 120 8.85 -3.16 -15.83
CA ASN A 120 9.10 -3.57 -17.21
C ASN A 120 10.47 -4.26 -17.41
N ASP A 121 11.18 -4.56 -16.30
CA ASP A 121 12.38 -5.40 -16.26
C ASP A 121 12.12 -6.85 -15.79
N GLY A 122 10.85 -7.20 -15.57
CA GLY A 122 10.42 -8.54 -15.14
C GLY A 122 10.62 -8.85 -13.66
N THR A 123 11.00 -7.87 -12.84
CA THR A 123 11.17 -8.05 -11.39
C THR A 123 9.86 -8.01 -10.62
N ALA A 124 8.77 -7.58 -11.23
CA ALA A 124 7.42 -7.62 -10.68
C ALA A 124 6.37 -7.85 -11.78
N SER A 125 5.24 -8.44 -11.39
CA SER A 125 3.99 -8.40 -12.15
C SER A 125 3.35 -7.02 -12.00
N TYR A 126 2.37 -6.72 -12.85
CA TYR A 126 1.46 -5.63 -12.59
C TYR A 126 0.51 -6.06 -11.47
N ASP A 127 0.53 -5.34 -10.38
CA ASP A 127 -0.33 -5.60 -9.24
C ASP A 127 -1.06 -4.33 -8.85
N MET A 128 -2.34 -4.46 -8.51
CA MET A 128 -3.15 -3.40 -7.97
C MET A 128 -3.81 -3.87 -6.67
N TYR A 129 -3.76 -3.03 -5.65
CA TYR A 129 -4.22 -3.35 -4.30
C TYR A 129 -5.08 -2.24 -3.74
N ALA A 130 -6.07 -2.61 -2.94
CA ALA A 130 -6.72 -1.70 -2.01
C ALA A 130 -5.78 -1.36 -0.85
N GLY A 131 -5.67 -0.10 -0.51
CA GLY A 131 -4.86 0.38 0.61
C GLY A 131 -5.68 1.28 1.54
N LEU A 132 -5.54 1.07 2.83
CA LEU A 132 -6.04 1.97 3.86
C LEU A 132 -4.88 2.75 4.45
N PHE A 133 -4.98 4.07 4.42
CA PHE A 133 -3.96 4.97 4.93
C PHE A 133 -4.54 5.85 6.04
N ARG A 134 -4.00 5.70 7.24
CA ARG A 134 -4.37 6.54 8.36
C ARG A 134 -3.68 7.89 8.27
N LYS A 135 -4.41 9.00 8.41
CA LYS A 135 -3.89 10.37 8.20
C LYS A 135 -2.78 10.78 9.17
N ILE A 136 -2.69 10.17 10.32
CA ILE A 136 -1.76 10.53 11.40
C ILE A 136 -0.46 9.74 11.38
N CYS A 137 -0.35 8.75 10.50
CA CYS A 137 0.88 7.97 10.37
C CYS A 137 1.10 7.59 8.91
N ASP A 138 2.37 7.54 8.49
CA ASP A 138 2.75 6.99 7.18
C ASP A 138 2.60 5.47 7.10
N ASN A 139 1.97 4.87 8.09
CA ASN A 139 1.67 3.45 8.11
C ASN A 139 0.56 3.13 7.13
N SER A 140 0.96 2.44 6.08
CA SER A 140 0.02 1.93 5.10
C SER A 140 -0.44 0.54 5.51
N LEU A 141 -1.73 0.40 5.81
CA LEU A 141 -2.35 -0.90 5.83
C LEU A 141 -2.71 -1.29 4.41
N VAL A 142 -1.93 -2.15 3.79
CA VAL A 142 -2.34 -2.82 2.57
C VAL A 142 -3.10 -4.06 3.00
N SER A 143 -4.42 -3.98 2.96
CA SER A 143 -5.27 -5.12 3.23
C SER A 143 -5.25 -6.05 2.02
N SER A 144 -4.64 -7.21 2.17
CA SER A 144 -4.93 -8.40 1.38
C SER A 144 -5.83 -9.34 2.19
N THR A 145 -6.75 -8.80 3.00
CA THR A 145 -7.78 -9.63 3.62
C THR A 145 -8.56 -10.26 2.50
N GLY A 146 -8.80 -11.56 2.56
CA GLY A 146 -9.34 -12.41 1.49
C GLY A 146 -10.71 -12.02 0.90
N GLN A 147 -11.11 -10.78 1.04
CA GLN A 147 -12.24 -10.10 0.41
C GLN A 147 -11.82 -8.86 -0.38
N GLY A 148 -10.61 -8.30 -0.17
CA GLY A 148 -10.07 -7.24 -1.02
C GLY A 148 -9.37 -7.88 -2.23
N GLU A 149 -9.97 -7.80 -3.41
CA GLU A 149 -9.39 -8.39 -4.59
C GLU A 149 -8.06 -7.71 -4.94
N THR A 150 -6.98 -8.50 -4.90
CA THR A 150 -5.70 -8.11 -5.47
C THR A 150 -5.73 -8.47 -6.93
N VAL A 151 -5.67 -7.48 -7.79
CA VAL A 151 -5.52 -7.72 -9.22
C VAL A 151 -4.06 -7.93 -9.54
N ARG A 152 -3.75 -9.10 -10.07
CA ARG A 152 -2.41 -9.43 -10.56
C ARG A 152 -2.45 -9.82 -12.01
N VAL A 153 -1.78 -9.05 -12.85
CA VAL A 153 -1.65 -9.31 -14.28
C VAL A 153 -0.20 -9.66 -14.61
N ARG A 154 0.00 -10.83 -15.20
CA ARG A 154 1.31 -11.23 -15.73
C ARG A 154 1.57 -10.50 -17.05
N HIS A 155 2.83 -10.21 -17.35
CA HIS A 155 3.27 -9.58 -18.59
C HIS A 155 3.19 -10.54 -19.81
N THR A 156 2.06 -11.22 -19.95
CA THR A 156 1.81 -12.19 -21.05
C THR A 156 0.34 -12.19 -21.47
N GLY A 157 0.09 -12.28 -22.77
CA GLY A 157 -1.27 -12.28 -23.32
C GLY A 157 -1.90 -10.89 -23.37
N ASP A 158 -3.22 -10.82 -23.33
CA ASP A 158 -3.95 -9.55 -23.30
C ASP A 158 -3.88 -8.91 -21.91
N VAL A 159 -2.84 -8.10 -21.70
CA VAL A 159 -2.56 -7.43 -20.42
C VAL A 159 -3.38 -6.16 -20.25
N ARG A 160 -3.69 -5.45 -21.34
CA ARG A 160 -4.36 -4.13 -21.27
C ARG A 160 -5.78 -4.25 -20.75
N THR A 161 -6.58 -5.12 -21.36
CA THR A 161 -7.97 -5.37 -20.92
C THR A 161 -8.02 -5.85 -19.48
N LYS A 162 -7.17 -6.83 -19.13
CA LYS A 162 -7.12 -7.37 -17.77
C LYS A 162 -6.75 -6.33 -16.70
N VAL A 163 -5.88 -5.38 -17.03
CA VAL A 163 -5.52 -4.30 -16.11
C VAL A 163 -6.68 -3.35 -15.91
N ILE A 164 -7.38 -2.98 -16.99
CA ILE A 164 -8.55 -2.08 -16.91
C ILE A 164 -9.67 -2.72 -16.08
N GLU A 165 -10.06 -3.93 -16.41
CA GLU A 165 -11.09 -4.68 -15.67
C GLU A 165 -10.72 -4.83 -14.20
N GLY A 166 -9.46 -5.22 -13.93
CA GLY A 166 -8.98 -5.38 -12.58
C GLY A 166 -8.94 -4.07 -11.79
N SER A 167 -8.69 -2.94 -12.44
CA SER A 167 -8.73 -1.63 -11.78
C SER A 167 -10.12 -1.33 -11.22
N TYR A 168 -11.17 -1.57 -12.00
CA TYR A 168 -12.54 -1.39 -11.54
C TYR A 168 -12.88 -2.32 -10.36
N THR A 169 -12.45 -3.57 -10.41
CA THR A 169 -12.67 -4.53 -9.33
C THR A 169 -12.08 -4.05 -7.98
N VAL A 170 -10.88 -3.47 -8.00
CA VAL A 170 -10.26 -2.89 -6.78
C VAL A 170 -11.06 -1.69 -6.27
N LEU A 171 -11.62 -0.89 -7.18
CA LEU A 171 -12.41 0.29 -6.81
C LEU A 171 -13.74 -0.07 -6.17
N ASP A 172 -14.40 -1.11 -6.67
CA ASP A 172 -15.68 -1.59 -6.13
C ASP A 172 -15.57 -2.06 -4.67
N THR A 173 -14.36 -2.47 -4.24
CA THR A 173 -14.11 -2.88 -2.85
C THR A 173 -13.90 -1.71 -1.88
N ALA A 174 -13.81 -0.47 -2.37
CA ALA A 174 -13.48 0.71 -1.55
C ALA A 174 -14.51 0.98 -0.45
N GLU A 175 -15.80 0.97 -0.81
CA GLU A 175 -16.89 1.22 0.14
C GLU A 175 -16.97 0.16 1.23
N GLU A 176 -16.82 -1.11 0.86
CA GLU A 176 -16.82 -2.21 1.81
C GLU A 176 -15.64 -2.11 2.78
N THR A 177 -14.45 -1.79 2.24
CA THR A 177 -13.22 -1.65 3.02
C THR A 177 -13.31 -0.50 4.02
N LEU A 178 -13.83 0.66 3.62
CA LEU A 178 -14.06 1.79 4.52
C LEU A 178 -15.19 1.50 5.53
N GLY A 179 -16.22 0.79 5.13
CA GLY A 179 -17.28 0.34 6.04
C GLY A 179 -16.77 -0.62 7.13
N GLN A 180 -15.70 -1.38 6.86
CA GLN A 180 -15.04 -2.18 7.90
C GLN A 180 -14.29 -1.30 8.90
N VAL A 181 -13.63 -0.23 8.46
CA VAL A 181 -12.97 0.73 9.36
C VAL A 181 -13.98 1.34 10.32
N ASP A 182 -15.14 1.76 9.82
CA ASP A 182 -16.20 2.33 10.65
C ASP A 182 -16.73 1.32 11.68
N ARG A 183 -17.00 0.09 11.26
CA ARG A 183 -17.40 -0.99 12.17
C ARG A 183 -16.36 -1.26 13.24
N TRP A 184 -15.08 -1.38 12.90
CA TRP A 184 -14.01 -1.65 13.86
C TRP A 184 -13.79 -0.47 14.80
N SER A 185 -14.06 0.74 14.36
CA SER A 185 -13.97 1.94 15.19
C SER A 185 -15.11 2.04 16.19
N SER A 186 -16.24 1.39 15.93
CA SER A 186 -17.40 1.33 16.85
C SER A 186 -17.30 0.19 17.87
N ILE A 187 -16.39 -0.77 17.68
CA ILE A 187 -16.20 -1.90 18.60
C ILE A 187 -15.22 -1.47 19.71
N GLY A 188 -15.74 -1.36 20.94
CA GLY A 188 -14.93 -1.15 22.13
C GLY A 188 -14.11 -2.39 22.49
N VAL A 189 -12.84 -2.20 22.86
CA VAL A 189 -11.97 -3.27 23.32
C VAL A 189 -11.31 -2.92 24.64
N ASN A 190 -11.38 -3.83 25.62
CA ASN A 190 -10.74 -3.67 26.91
C ASN A 190 -9.26 -4.06 26.86
N ARG A 191 -8.56 -3.98 27.98
CA ARG A 191 -7.12 -4.25 28.06
C ARG A 191 -6.78 -5.71 27.72
N ASP A 192 -7.57 -6.66 28.17
CA ASP A 192 -7.29 -8.09 28.00
C ASP A 192 -7.53 -8.49 26.54
N GLU A 193 -8.57 -7.96 25.91
CA GLU A 193 -8.85 -8.16 24.48
C GLU A 193 -7.74 -7.57 23.60
N ARG A 194 -7.22 -6.40 23.94
CA ARG A 194 -6.06 -5.82 23.24
C ARG A 194 -4.81 -6.69 23.42
N LEU A 195 -4.61 -7.27 24.60
CA LEU A 195 -3.48 -8.18 24.84
C LEU A 195 -3.60 -9.46 24.00
N LEU A 196 -4.79 -10.01 23.87
CA LEU A 196 -5.04 -11.17 22.97
C LEU A 196 -4.71 -10.83 21.51
N LEU A 197 -5.13 -9.65 21.03
CA LEU A 197 -4.79 -9.17 19.69
C LEU A 197 -3.26 -9.05 19.51
N ALA A 198 -2.58 -8.47 20.50
CA ALA A 198 -1.12 -8.33 20.48
C ALA A 198 -0.39 -9.68 20.52
N GLN A 199 -0.87 -10.64 21.30
CA GLN A 199 -0.32 -12.02 21.35
C GLN A 199 -0.48 -12.72 19.99
N ALA A 200 -1.64 -12.63 19.36
CA ALA A 200 -1.86 -13.19 18.03
C ALA A 200 -0.93 -12.56 16.97
N ALA A 201 -0.77 -11.24 16.99
CA ALA A 201 0.13 -10.53 16.11
C ALA A 201 1.60 -10.87 16.38
N HIS A 202 1.98 -11.02 17.64
CA HIS A 202 3.32 -11.42 18.07
C HIS A 202 3.69 -12.79 17.50
N VAL A 203 2.85 -13.80 17.72
CA VAL A 203 3.08 -15.15 17.19
C VAL A 203 3.16 -15.14 15.67
N ALA A 204 2.27 -14.42 15.00
CA ALA A 204 2.23 -14.33 13.53
C ALA A 204 3.49 -13.67 12.94
N ARG A 205 4.09 -12.70 13.65
CA ARG A 205 5.21 -11.89 13.14
C ARG A 205 6.57 -12.40 13.61
N PHE A 206 6.68 -12.77 14.86
CA PHE A 206 7.96 -13.04 15.52
C PHE A 206 8.16 -14.51 15.89
N GLY A 207 7.10 -15.30 16.06
CA GLY A 207 7.20 -16.67 16.56
C GLY A 207 7.39 -16.73 18.09
N GLU A 208 7.83 -17.89 18.63
CA GLU A 208 7.84 -18.14 20.07
C GLU A 208 9.08 -17.62 20.82
N ALA A 209 10.16 -17.25 20.13
CA ALA A 209 11.43 -16.95 20.81
C ALA A 209 12.23 -15.84 20.13
N ASN A 210 11.97 -14.57 20.49
CA ASN A 210 12.70 -13.45 19.89
C ASN A 210 12.96 -12.23 20.82
N GLY A 211 12.67 -12.32 22.11
CA GLY A 211 12.93 -11.25 23.06
C GLY A 211 12.00 -10.03 22.98
N VAL A 212 10.93 -10.12 22.17
CA VAL A 212 9.86 -9.12 22.12
C VAL A 212 8.67 -9.64 22.92
N GLU A 213 8.17 -8.87 23.86
CA GLU A 213 6.96 -9.23 24.59
C GLU A 213 5.72 -8.76 23.82
N ALA A 214 4.65 -9.58 23.85
CA ALA A 214 3.40 -9.21 23.18
C ALA A 214 2.83 -7.88 23.67
N GLY A 215 3.02 -7.57 24.97
CA GLY A 215 2.60 -6.32 25.57
C GLY A 215 3.28 -5.09 24.97
N ASP A 216 4.50 -5.21 24.48
CA ASP A 216 5.23 -4.13 23.83
C ASP A 216 4.55 -3.65 22.55
N LEU A 217 3.85 -4.56 21.87
CA LEU A 217 3.07 -4.23 20.67
C LEU A 217 1.90 -3.28 20.96
N LEU A 218 1.50 -3.10 22.20
CA LEU A 218 0.42 -2.21 22.64
C LEU A 218 0.90 -0.79 22.96
N ALA A 219 2.20 -0.49 22.84
CA ALA A 219 2.74 0.83 23.17
C ALA A 219 2.28 1.87 22.13
N PRO A 220 1.41 2.84 22.52
CA PRO A 220 0.97 3.89 21.59
C PRO A 220 2.13 4.86 21.33
N ARG A 221 2.36 5.19 20.07
CA ARG A 221 3.45 6.07 19.64
C ARG A 221 3.05 7.53 19.53
N ARG A 222 1.74 7.81 19.40
CA ARG A 222 1.19 9.15 19.19
C ARG A 222 0.11 9.46 20.20
N PHE A 223 -0.21 10.74 20.32
CA PHE A 223 -1.29 11.19 21.19
C PHE A 223 -2.64 10.62 20.75
N GLU A 224 -2.91 10.62 19.46
CA GLU A 224 -4.14 10.10 18.84
C GLU A 224 -4.30 8.60 19.11
N ASP A 225 -3.22 7.84 19.09
CA ASP A 225 -3.24 6.41 19.40
C ASP A 225 -3.72 6.14 20.82
N ARG A 226 -3.36 7.03 21.78
CA ARG A 226 -3.82 6.92 23.17
C ARG A 226 -5.31 7.17 23.31
N GLN A 227 -5.88 8.01 22.45
CA GLN A 227 -7.31 8.29 22.44
C GLN A 227 -8.11 7.17 21.79
N GLU A 228 -7.58 6.59 20.71
CA GLU A 228 -8.27 5.61 19.89
C GLU A 228 -8.03 4.15 20.32
N GLN A 229 -7.06 3.88 21.21
CA GLN A 229 -6.70 2.52 21.64
C GLN A 229 -7.85 1.71 22.27
N GLY A 230 -8.91 2.35 22.73
CA GLY A 230 -10.11 1.72 23.27
C GLY A 230 -11.04 1.13 22.23
N THR A 231 -10.75 1.29 20.93
CA THR A 231 -11.50 0.70 19.84
C THR A 231 -10.70 -0.41 19.16
N LEU A 232 -11.38 -1.35 18.50
CA LEU A 232 -10.71 -2.40 17.75
C LEU A 232 -9.81 -1.82 16.64
N TRP A 233 -10.29 -0.78 15.93
CA TRP A 233 -9.51 -0.11 14.89
C TRP A 233 -8.25 0.56 15.45
N GLY A 234 -8.38 1.30 16.55
CA GLY A 234 -7.24 1.94 17.22
C GLY A 234 -6.22 0.95 17.75
N ALA A 235 -6.68 -0.09 18.44
CA ALA A 235 -5.81 -1.17 18.94
C ALA A 235 -5.08 -1.88 17.80
N PHE A 236 -5.79 -2.20 16.71
CA PHE A 236 -5.21 -2.84 15.53
C PHE A 236 -4.09 -1.98 14.91
N ASN A 237 -4.31 -0.67 14.76
CA ASN A 237 -3.29 0.23 14.19
C ASN A 237 -2.03 0.31 15.05
N ILE A 238 -2.16 0.37 16.38
CA ILE A 238 -1.03 0.39 17.30
C ILE A 238 -0.22 -0.90 17.16
N VAL A 239 -0.89 -2.05 17.22
CA VAL A 239 -0.25 -3.36 17.10
C VAL A 239 0.43 -3.52 15.73
N GLN A 240 -0.24 -3.13 14.65
CA GLN A 240 0.28 -3.22 13.29
C GLN A 240 1.53 -2.35 13.13
N GLU A 241 1.53 -1.12 13.59
CA GLU A 241 2.68 -0.23 13.49
C GLU A 241 3.89 -0.79 14.25
N ASN A 242 3.67 -1.32 15.45
CA ASN A 242 4.74 -1.90 16.26
C ASN A 242 5.26 -3.23 15.70
N ALA A 243 4.42 -4.01 15.03
CA ALA A 243 4.82 -5.30 14.48
C ALA A 243 5.49 -5.22 13.10
N VAL A 244 5.18 -4.22 12.25
CA VAL A 244 5.48 -4.29 10.82
C VAL A 244 6.56 -3.33 10.36
N ARG A 245 6.67 -2.14 10.92
CA ARG A 245 7.52 -1.08 10.39
C ARG A 245 8.62 -0.66 11.35
N GLY A 246 9.60 -1.52 11.54
CA GLY A 246 10.74 -1.17 12.38
C GLY A 246 10.31 -0.72 13.79
N GLY A 247 9.16 -1.24 14.24
CA GLY A 247 8.46 -0.75 15.39
C GLY A 247 9.28 -0.80 16.63
N LEU A 248 9.43 -1.96 17.20
CA LEU A 248 10.10 -2.09 18.50
C LEU A 248 11.61 -2.27 18.38
N HIS A 249 12.13 -2.73 17.27
CA HIS A 249 13.57 -3.03 17.11
C HIS A 249 14.15 -2.61 15.76
N GLY A 250 13.52 -1.72 15.01
CA GLY A 250 14.03 -1.25 13.72
C GLY A 250 14.00 -2.28 12.59
N TYR A 251 13.20 -3.35 12.73
CA TYR A 251 13.05 -4.41 11.71
C TYR A 251 12.01 -4.08 10.65
#